data_b4bad2bf5366b8895e93cf0850313aca
#
_entry.id   b4bad2bf5366b8895e93cf0850313aca
#
_cell.length_a   1.000
_cell.length_b   1.000
_cell.length_c   1.000
_cell.angle_alpha   90.00
_cell.angle_beta   90.00
_cell.angle_gamma   90.00
#
_symmetry.space_group_name_H-M   'P 1'
#
loop_
_entity.id
_entity.type
_entity.pdbx_description
1 polymer ?
#
loop_
_entity_poly.entity_id
_entity_poly.type
_entity_poly.pdbx_seq_one_letter_code
_entity_poly.pdbx_strand_id
1 'polypeptide(L)'
;MENSETHRILIADDVPANSELLEAYLANIDCETELAVDGNETMEKVASFKPDLVLLDVMMPKLSGFEVCQKIKSDPATSGVMVLMVTALNELGDIERAIDAGTNDFLSKPVNRVELIKRVENLLKLKGVTDENERLRQYIQQMEGDK
;
A
#
# COMPACT_ATOMS: atom_id res chain seq x y z
N MET A 1 11.84 -19.35 -13.58
CA MET A 1 11.84 -18.95 -13.25
C MET A 1 11.45 -18.34 -12.80
N GLU A 2 11.19 -18.27 -12.47
CA GLU A 2 10.89 -17.72 -12.07
C GLU A 2 10.80 -16.80 -11.62
N ASN A 3 10.72 -16.54 -11.82
CA ASN A 3 10.48 -15.38 -11.48
C ASN A 3 9.44 -14.91 -10.68
N SER A 4 8.98 -15.49 -9.77
CA SER A 4 8.07 -15.03 -8.80
C SER A 4 8.83 -14.14 -7.85
N GLU A 5 8.85 -12.89 -8.16
CA GLU A 5 9.32 -11.94 -7.20
C GLU A 5 8.36 -11.96 -6.03
N THR A 6 8.89 -12.18 -4.84
CA THR A 6 8.10 -12.10 -3.62
C THR A 6 7.62 -10.66 -3.47
N HIS A 7 6.33 -10.47 -3.25
CA HIS A 7 5.77 -9.14 -3.01
C HIS A 7 6.21 -8.61 -1.65
N ARG A 8 6.30 -7.31 -1.52
CA ARG A 8 6.66 -6.65 -0.26
C ARG A 8 5.47 -5.86 0.24
N ILE A 9 5.07 -6.12 1.48
CA ILE A 9 3.92 -5.47 2.11
C ILE A 9 4.37 -4.83 3.42
N LEU A 10 4.17 -3.52 3.53
CA LEU A 10 4.45 -2.78 4.76
C LEU A 10 3.14 -2.63 5.52
N ILE A 11 3.15 -2.97 6.81
CA ILE A 11 1.98 -2.85 7.68
C ILE A 11 2.25 -1.72 8.67
N ALA A 12 1.46 -0.66 8.58
CA ALA A 12 1.63 0.54 9.41
C ALA A 12 0.44 0.68 10.35
N ASP A 13 0.68 0.44 11.64
CA ASP A 13 -0.32 0.54 12.69
C ASP A 13 0.43 0.75 14.01
N ASP A 14 -0.04 1.67 14.86
CA ASP A 14 0.63 1.98 16.12
C ASP A 14 0.38 0.96 17.22
N VAL A 15 -0.51 -0.02 16.99
CA VAL A 15 -0.79 -1.11 17.92
C VAL A 15 -0.15 -2.39 17.38
N PRO A 16 0.96 -2.88 17.98
CA PRO A 16 1.65 -4.06 17.46
C PRO A 16 0.78 -5.30 17.31
N ALA A 17 -0.19 -5.50 18.20
CA ALA A 17 -1.09 -6.65 18.12
C ALA A 17 -1.91 -6.63 16.82
N ASN A 18 -2.30 -5.44 16.35
CA ASN A 18 -3.03 -5.30 15.09
C ASN A 18 -2.14 -5.68 13.90
N SER A 19 -0.89 -5.21 13.92
CA SER A 19 0.07 -5.52 12.86
C SER A 19 0.38 -7.01 12.80
N GLU A 20 0.55 -7.62 13.97
CA GLU A 20 0.81 -9.06 14.05
C GLU A 20 -0.36 -9.89 13.52
N LEU A 21 -1.59 -9.45 13.81
CA LEU A 21 -2.79 -10.10 13.30
C LEU A 21 -2.87 -10.03 11.78
N LEU A 22 -2.63 -8.85 11.22
CA LEU A 22 -2.64 -8.68 9.77
C LEU A 22 -1.54 -9.53 9.11
N GLU A 23 -0.35 -9.54 9.72
CA GLU A 23 0.76 -10.35 9.24
C GLU A 23 0.38 -11.84 9.22
N ALA A 24 -0.30 -12.31 10.28
CA ALA A 24 -0.76 -13.70 10.36
C ALA A 24 -1.79 -14.00 9.26
N TYR A 25 -2.69 -13.05 8.99
CA TYR A 25 -3.68 -13.22 7.91
C TYR A 25 -3.02 -13.34 6.54
N LEU A 26 -1.85 -12.70 6.35
CA LEU A 26 -1.14 -12.72 5.08
C LEU A 26 -0.20 -13.92 4.92
N ALA A 27 -0.16 -14.81 5.90
CA ALA A 27 0.82 -15.91 5.93
C ALA A 27 0.76 -16.83 4.71
N ASN A 28 -0.40 -16.92 4.04
CA ASN A 28 -0.58 -17.75 2.86
C ASN A 28 -0.30 -17.02 1.55
N ILE A 29 0.03 -15.73 1.62
CA ILE A 29 0.42 -14.96 0.44
C ILE A 29 1.96 -14.94 0.38
N ASP A 30 2.51 -15.13 -0.81
CA ASP A 30 3.95 -15.09 -1.00
C ASP A 30 4.43 -13.63 -0.91
N CYS A 31 4.80 -13.21 0.28
CA CYS A 31 5.22 -11.82 0.52
C CYS A 31 6.19 -11.71 1.68
N GLU A 32 7.03 -10.68 1.61
CA GLU A 32 7.83 -10.23 2.73
C GLU A 32 7.07 -9.11 3.41
N THR A 33 7.09 -9.05 4.73
CA THR A 33 6.41 -8.01 5.49
C THR A 33 7.40 -7.26 6.38
N GLU A 34 7.15 -5.96 6.55
CA GLU A 34 7.76 -5.16 7.60
C GLU A 34 6.68 -4.37 8.31
N LEU A 35 6.96 -3.97 9.54
CA LEU A 35 6.00 -3.27 10.39
C LEU A 35 6.51 -1.87 10.70
N ALA A 36 5.60 -0.91 10.72
CA ALA A 36 5.87 0.46 11.14
C ALA A 36 4.85 0.87 12.19
N VAL A 37 5.27 1.62 13.21
CA VAL A 37 4.42 1.96 14.35
C VAL A 37 3.95 3.41 14.36
N ASP A 38 4.47 4.25 13.48
CA ASP A 38 4.03 5.63 13.34
C ASP A 38 4.24 6.11 11.91
N GLY A 39 3.76 7.32 11.62
CA GLY A 39 3.82 7.84 10.27
C GLY A 39 5.25 8.10 9.79
N ASN A 40 6.15 8.53 10.67
CA ASN A 40 7.53 8.79 10.29
C ASN A 40 8.25 7.49 9.93
N GLU A 41 8.08 6.46 10.75
CA GLU A 41 8.66 5.16 10.44
C GLU A 41 8.10 4.58 9.16
N THR A 42 6.80 4.79 8.93
CA THR A 42 6.15 4.35 7.69
C THR A 42 6.85 4.97 6.48
N MET A 43 7.07 6.29 6.51
CA MET A 43 7.73 6.96 5.39
C MET A 43 9.17 6.50 5.20
N GLU A 44 9.89 6.27 6.29
CA GLU A 44 11.25 5.73 6.22
C GLU A 44 11.27 4.36 5.53
N LYS A 45 10.34 3.49 5.90
CA LYS A 45 10.29 2.14 5.34
C LYS A 45 9.73 2.10 3.92
N VAL A 46 8.87 3.03 3.55
CA VAL A 46 8.48 3.17 2.15
C VAL A 46 9.72 3.41 1.29
N ALA A 47 10.64 4.22 1.77
CA ALA A 47 11.88 4.52 1.03
C ALA A 47 12.87 3.35 1.05
N SER A 48 13.03 2.67 2.19
CA SER A 48 14.07 1.65 2.37
C SER A 48 13.62 0.25 1.97
N PHE A 49 12.42 -0.15 2.35
CA PHE A 49 11.88 -1.47 2.06
C PHE A 49 11.30 -1.55 0.65
N LYS A 50 10.85 -0.43 0.11
CA LYS A 50 10.24 -0.31 -1.21
C LYS A 50 9.07 -1.29 -1.38
N PRO A 51 8.02 -1.13 -0.56
CA PRO A 51 6.89 -2.05 -0.61
C PRO A 51 6.09 -1.90 -1.90
N ASP A 52 5.45 -2.97 -2.32
CA ASP A 52 4.44 -2.92 -3.38
C ASP A 52 3.11 -2.41 -2.85
N LEU A 53 2.82 -2.70 -1.59
CA LEU A 53 1.56 -2.38 -0.94
C LEU A 53 1.81 -1.96 0.50
N VAL A 54 1.10 -0.93 0.95
CA VAL A 54 1.10 -0.51 2.35
C VAL A 54 -0.30 -0.71 2.91
N LEU A 55 -0.41 -1.48 4.00
CA LEU A 55 -1.62 -1.57 4.80
C LEU A 55 -1.49 -0.48 5.86
N LEU A 56 -2.35 0.53 5.80
CA LEU A 56 -2.11 1.79 6.50
C LEU A 56 -3.28 2.16 7.40
N ASP A 57 -3.02 2.23 8.71
CA ASP A 57 -4.01 2.76 9.64
C ASP A 57 -3.97 4.29 9.59
N VAL A 58 -5.14 4.90 9.69
CA VAL A 58 -5.27 6.36 9.74
C VAL A 58 -4.85 6.92 11.11
N MET A 59 -5.16 6.19 12.19
CA MET A 59 -4.97 6.65 13.55
C MET A 59 -3.56 6.31 14.06
N MET A 60 -2.56 7.07 13.59
CA MET A 60 -1.18 6.88 14.02
C MET A 60 -0.62 8.19 14.58
N PRO A 61 0.33 8.11 15.54
CA PRO A 61 1.01 9.32 16.01
C PRO A 61 1.97 9.87 14.97
N LYS A 62 2.34 11.11 15.12
CA LYS A 62 3.27 11.91 14.32
C LYS A 62 2.68 12.32 12.97
N LEU A 63 2.41 11.39 12.08
CA LEU A 63 1.70 11.66 10.82
C LEU A 63 0.50 10.72 10.75
N SER A 64 -0.68 11.26 10.45
CA SER A 64 -1.86 10.42 10.25
C SER A 64 -1.72 9.60 8.98
N GLY A 65 -2.52 8.54 8.87
CA GLY A 65 -2.54 7.74 7.65
C GLY A 65 -2.95 8.54 6.42
N PHE A 66 -3.82 9.53 6.56
CA PHE A 66 -4.18 10.40 5.44
C PHE A 66 -2.96 11.17 4.93
N GLU A 67 -2.17 11.74 5.84
CA GLU A 67 -0.96 12.47 5.48
C GLU A 67 0.08 11.56 4.84
N VAL A 68 0.28 10.37 5.39
CA VAL A 68 1.21 9.39 4.84
C VAL A 68 0.79 9.00 3.42
N CYS A 69 -0.48 8.68 3.22
CA CYS A 69 -0.99 8.31 1.91
C CYS A 69 -0.78 9.43 0.90
N GLN A 70 -1.10 10.66 1.28
CA GLN A 70 -0.92 11.81 0.41
C GLN A 70 0.54 12.00 0.02
N LYS A 71 1.46 11.84 0.98
CA LYS A 71 2.90 11.96 0.69
C LYS A 71 3.37 10.86 -0.27
N ILE A 72 2.92 9.62 -0.06
CA ILE A 72 3.27 8.51 -0.95
C ILE A 72 2.78 8.79 -2.37
N LYS A 73 1.54 9.22 -2.50
CA LYS A 73 0.90 9.37 -3.81
C LYS A 73 1.34 10.62 -4.55
N SER A 74 1.82 11.63 -3.86
CA SER A 74 2.25 12.88 -4.48
C SER A 74 3.72 12.88 -4.92
N ASP A 75 4.52 11.92 -4.47
CA ASP A 75 5.93 11.82 -4.83
C ASP A 75 6.08 10.85 -6.00
N PRO A 76 6.61 11.28 -7.15
CA PRO A 76 6.81 10.40 -8.30
C PRO A 76 7.61 9.13 -7.98
N ALA A 77 8.52 9.19 -7.01
CA ALA A 77 9.34 8.04 -6.62
C ALA A 77 8.53 6.94 -5.93
N THR A 78 7.38 7.29 -5.33
CA THR A 78 6.58 6.36 -4.53
C THR A 78 5.12 6.26 -4.98
N SER A 79 4.71 7.05 -5.96
CA SER A 79 3.30 7.11 -6.36
C SER A 79 2.75 5.77 -6.88
N GLY A 80 3.63 4.87 -7.33
CA GLY A 80 3.25 3.54 -7.76
C GLY A 80 2.96 2.55 -6.63
N VAL A 81 3.31 2.89 -5.39
CA VAL A 81 3.02 2.04 -4.24
C VAL A 81 1.50 2.02 -4.02
N MET A 82 0.93 0.82 -3.90
CA MET A 82 -0.49 0.69 -3.60
C MET A 82 -0.74 0.93 -2.12
N VAL A 83 -1.84 1.59 -1.79
CA VAL A 83 -2.22 1.87 -0.41
C VAL A 83 -3.60 1.31 -0.13
N LEU A 84 -3.71 0.45 0.88
CA LEU A 84 -4.97 -0.04 1.41
C LEU A 84 -5.11 0.51 2.83
N MET A 85 -6.06 1.42 3.04
CA MET A 85 -6.32 1.93 4.38
C MET A 85 -7.12 0.90 5.17
N VAL A 86 -6.64 0.57 6.38
CA VAL A 86 -7.25 -0.41 7.26
C VAL A 86 -7.48 0.27 8.60
N THR A 87 -8.69 0.75 8.84
CA THR A 87 -8.94 1.63 9.99
C THR A 87 -10.34 1.45 10.55
N ALA A 88 -10.53 1.85 11.81
CA ALA A 88 -11.86 1.87 12.43
C ALA A 88 -12.73 3.03 11.94
N LEU A 89 -12.16 4.01 11.25
CA LEU A 89 -12.91 5.14 10.72
C LEU A 89 -13.77 4.67 9.55
N ASN A 90 -15.07 4.93 9.63
CA ASN A 90 -16.01 4.46 8.62
C ASN A 90 -17.12 5.45 8.31
N GLU A 91 -16.99 6.71 8.75
CA GLU A 91 -17.92 7.74 8.41
C GLU A 91 -17.68 8.25 6.98
N LEU A 92 -18.70 8.80 6.35
CA LEU A 92 -18.61 9.27 4.97
C LEU A 92 -17.46 10.29 4.79
N GLY A 93 -17.30 11.21 5.74
CA GLY A 93 -16.23 12.21 5.67
C GLY A 93 -14.85 11.58 5.71
N ASP A 94 -14.68 10.48 6.46
CA ASP A 94 -13.41 9.76 6.54
C ASP A 94 -13.11 9.07 5.22
N ILE A 95 -14.12 8.49 4.59
CA ILE A 95 -13.97 7.84 3.29
C ILE A 95 -13.58 8.88 2.23
N GLU A 96 -14.22 10.04 2.27
CA GLU A 96 -13.89 11.14 1.34
C GLU A 96 -12.44 11.59 1.52
N ARG A 97 -11.98 11.72 2.76
CA ARG A 97 -10.59 12.08 3.04
C ARG A 97 -9.61 11.04 2.52
N ALA A 98 -9.96 9.76 2.64
CA ALA A 98 -9.13 8.68 2.12
C ALA A 98 -9.02 8.76 0.59
N ILE A 99 -10.13 9.00 -0.08
CA ILE A 99 -10.17 9.16 -1.52
C ILE A 99 -9.33 10.37 -1.95
N ASP A 100 -9.48 11.49 -1.25
CA ASP A 100 -8.73 12.72 -1.55
C ASP A 100 -7.22 12.53 -1.31
N ALA A 101 -6.86 11.68 -0.36
CA ALA A 101 -5.45 11.37 -0.09
C ALA A 101 -4.85 10.42 -1.14
N GLY A 102 -5.69 9.83 -2.00
CA GLY A 102 -5.24 8.98 -3.10
C GLY A 102 -5.16 7.50 -2.78
N THR A 103 -5.86 7.04 -1.71
CA THR A 103 -5.85 5.60 -1.37
C THR A 103 -6.39 4.76 -2.52
N ASN A 104 -5.85 3.56 -2.67
CA ASN A 104 -6.31 2.63 -3.68
C ASN A 104 -7.53 1.84 -3.24
N ASP A 105 -7.68 1.61 -1.93
CA ASP A 105 -8.82 0.90 -1.38
C ASP A 105 -8.94 1.21 0.10
N PHE A 106 -10.04 0.81 0.72
CA PHE A 106 -10.36 1.10 2.11
C PHE A 106 -11.02 -0.12 2.75
N LEU A 107 -10.59 -0.48 3.94
CA LEU A 107 -11.11 -1.62 4.66
C LEU A 107 -11.36 -1.23 6.12
N SER A 108 -12.59 -1.44 6.61
CA SER A 108 -12.94 -1.07 7.98
C SER A 108 -12.58 -2.18 8.97
N LYS A 109 -12.12 -1.76 10.15
CA LYS A 109 -11.95 -2.69 11.27
C LYS A 109 -13.30 -2.97 11.93
N PRO A 110 -13.53 -4.18 12.46
CA PRO A 110 -12.59 -5.30 12.56
C PRO A 110 -12.37 -5.97 11.21
N VAL A 111 -11.14 -6.37 10.94
CA VAL A 111 -10.76 -6.91 9.64
C VAL A 111 -11.19 -8.34 9.50
N ASN A 112 -11.89 -8.65 8.41
CA ASN A 112 -12.22 -10.02 8.02
C ASN A 112 -11.06 -10.57 7.19
N ARG A 113 -10.56 -11.74 7.57
CA ARG A 113 -9.40 -12.35 6.93
C ARG A 113 -9.62 -12.56 5.43
N VAL A 114 -10.77 -13.11 5.04
CA VAL A 114 -11.07 -13.43 3.65
C VAL A 114 -11.14 -12.13 2.82
N GLU A 115 -11.78 -11.11 3.36
CA GLU A 115 -11.89 -9.82 2.67
C GLU A 115 -10.52 -9.16 2.50
N LEU A 116 -9.70 -9.20 3.55
CA LEU A 116 -8.35 -8.64 3.48
C LEU A 116 -7.53 -9.32 2.38
N ILE A 117 -7.55 -10.64 2.36
CA ILE A 117 -6.78 -11.42 1.37
C ILE A 117 -7.22 -11.05 -0.05
N LYS A 118 -8.53 -10.98 -0.29
CA LYS A 118 -9.05 -10.63 -1.61
C LYS A 118 -8.61 -9.24 -2.04
N ARG A 119 -8.67 -8.26 -1.15
CA ARG A 119 -8.27 -6.90 -1.49
C ARG A 119 -6.77 -6.79 -1.73
N VAL A 120 -5.97 -7.46 -0.90
CA VAL A 120 -4.52 -7.50 -1.08
C VAL A 120 -4.17 -8.13 -2.42
N GLU A 121 -4.75 -9.29 -2.73
CA GLU A 121 -4.48 -9.97 -4.00
C GLU A 121 -4.88 -9.11 -5.20
N ASN A 122 -6.03 -8.44 -5.12
CA ASN A 122 -6.49 -7.56 -6.19
C ASN A 122 -5.54 -6.38 -6.39
N LEU A 123 -5.07 -5.77 -5.30
CA LEU A 123 -4.16 -4.63 -5.40
C LEU A 123 -2.80 -5.04 -5.93
N LEU A 124 -2.30 -6.21 -5.54
CA LEU A 124 -1.02 -6.71 -6.07
C LEU A 124 -1.12 -7.00 -7.57
N LYS A 125 -2.25 -7.53 -8.04
CA LYS A 125 -2.48 -7.72 -9.46
C LYS A 125 -2.53 -6.38 -10.20
N LEU A 126 -3.25 -5.41 -9.64
CA LEU A 126 -3.36 -4.10 -10.24
C LEU A 126 -2.00 -3.41 -10.31
N LYS A 127 -1.18 -3.57 -9.28
CA LYS A 127 0.19 -3.05 -9.27
C LYS A 127 0.99 -3.61 -10.44
N GLY A 128 0.91 -4.92 -10.68
CA GLY A 128 1.61 -5.56 -11.77
C GLY A 128 1.18 -5.03 -13.13
N VAL A 129 -0.11 -4.84 -13.35
CA VAL A 129 -0.65 -4.29 -14.61
C VAL A 129 -0.20 -2.85 -14.80
N THR A 130 -0.26 -2.04 -13.75
CA THR A 130 0.15 -0.64 -13.81
C THR A 130 1.64 -0.51 -14.15
N ASP A 131 2.49 -1.31 -13.53
CA ASP A 131 3.93 -1.31 -13.80
C ASP A 131 4.22 -1.73 -15.23
N GLU A 132 3.50 -2.72 -15.74
CA GLU A 132 3.66 -3.18 -17.12
C GLU A 132 3.25 -2.09 -18.10
N ASN A 133 2.11 -1.44 -17.88
CA ASN A 133 1.64 -0.36 -18.74
C ASN A 133 2.63 0.80 -18.76
N GLU A 134 3.20 1.15 -17.62
CA GLU A 134 4.19 2.20 -17.54
C GLU A 134 5.45 1.86 -18.32
N ARG A 135 5.91 0.61 -18.25
CA ARG A 135 7.06 0.17 -19.03
C ARG A 135 6.79 0.26 -20.52
N LEU A 136 5.59 -0.12 -20.94
CA LEU A 136 5.18 -0.04 -22.36
C LEU A 136 5.14 1.40 -22.83
N ARG A 137 4.63 2.31 -22.01
CA ARG A 137 4.60 3.74 -22.35
C ARG A 137 6.00 4.30 -22.52
N GLN A 138 6.91 3.95 -21.63
CA GLN A 138 8.30 4.40 -21.70
C GLN A 138 8.97 3.88 -22.97
N TYR A 139 8.72 2.62 -23.30
CA TYR A 139 9.25 2.00 -24.52
C TYR A 139 8.76 2.74 -25.77
N ILE A 140 7.48 3.03 -25.84
CA ILE A 140 6.88 3.76 -26.96
C ILE A 140 7.49 5.16 -27.09
N GLN A 141 7.66 5.86 -25.96
CA GLN A 141 8.29 7.19 -25.97
C GLN A 141 9.71 7.15 -26.50
N GLN A 142 10.49 6.13 -26.13
CA GLN A 142 11.84 5.97 -26.65
C GLN A 142 11.84 5.74 -28.15
N MET A 143 10.93 4.92 -28.66
CA MET A 143 10.81 4.67 -30.08
C MET A 143 10.44 5.94 -30.85
N GLU A 144 9.54 6.74 -30.32
CA GLU A 144 9.14 8.01 -30.94
C GLU A 144 10.27 9.03 -30.89
N GLY A 145 11.04 9.05 -29.81
CA GLY A 145 12.16 9.97 -29.65
C GLY A 145 13.32 9.69 -30.59
N ASP A 146 13.40 8.48 -31.11
CA ASP A 146 14.48 8.08 -32.00
C ASP A 146 14.23 8.45 -33.48
N LYS A 147 13.14 9.12 -33.75
CA LYS A 147 12.80 9.53 -35.11
C LYS A 147 13.53 10.79 -35.55
#